data_8fde4c77440f966891b9df2de732644e
#
_entry.id   8fde4c77440f966891b9df2de732644e
#
_cell.length_a   1.000
_cell.length_b   1.000
_cell.length_c   1.000
_cell.angle_alpha   90.00
_cell.angle_beta   90.00
_cell.angle_gamma   90.00
#
_symmetry.space_group_name_H-M   'P 1'
#
loop_
_entity.id
_entity.type
_entity.pdbx_description
1 polymer ?
#
loop_
_entity_poly.entity_id
_entity_poly.type
_entity_poly.pdbx_seq_one_letter_code
_entity_poly.pdbx_strand_id
1 'polypeptide(L)'
;MKMLVGAYPRWEGCLPSDTQRIYFANHTSHIDTLAIWSALPSSMRAGTRPVAAKDYWDKGTLRRHLAIGVLNAVLIERSREDRQSDPLQPLSESLEQGHSLIIFPEGTRGTESLPGAFKSGLFHLMQRFPDVELIPVYLENLNRAMPKGTILPIPLICTIHFGAPLLRVSNESKDAFLERARGSIVALA
;
A
#
# COMPACT_ATOMS: atom_id res chain seq x y z
N MET A 1 15.43 -7.41 -6.12
CA MET A 1 14.07 -7.31 -6.69
C MET A 1 14.04 -6.80 -8.13
N LYS A 2 14.73 -5.70 -8.48
CA LYS A 2 14.79 -5.20 -9.87
C LYS A 2 15.31 -6.24 -10.91
N MET A 3 16.06 -7.24 -10.48
CA MET A 3 16.58 -8.31 -11.36
C MET A 3 15.67 -9.53 -11.50
N LEU A 4 14.76 -9.78 -10.56
CA LEU A 4 13.88 -10.96 -10.56
C LEU A 4 12.49 -10.67 -11.12
N VAL A 5 11.98 -9.46 -10.86
CA VAL A 5 10.74 -8.94 -11.42
C VAL A 5 11.06 -7.51 -11.80
N GLY A 6 11.08 -7.21 -13.09
CA GLY A 6 11.42 -5.86 -13.59
C GLY A 6 10.36 -4.84 -13.14
N ALA A 7 10.44 -4.39 -11.88
CA ALA A 7 9.54 -3.40 -11.31
C ALA A 7 10.07 -2.00 -11.63
N TYR A 8 9.43 -1.31 -12.57
CA TYR A 8 9.81 0.02 -13.02
C TYR A 8 8.86 1.08 -12.45
N PRO A 9 9.37 2.07 -11.68
CA PRO A 9 8.55 3.19 -11.23
C PRO A 9 8.25 4.16 -12.38
N ARG A 10 6.99 4.56 -12.49
CA ARG A 10 6.53 5.69 -13.29
C ARG A 10 5.88 6.73 -12.39
N TRP A 11 6.46 7.92 -12.36
CA TRP A 11 5.95 9.05 -11.59
C TRP A 11 5.14 9.96 -12.52
N GLU A 12 3.82 9.75 -12.59
CA GLU A 12 2.97 10.38 -13.61
C GLU A 12 2.25 11.63 -13.12
N GLY A 13 2.14 11.82 -11.82
CA GLY A 13 1.45 12.98 -11.24
C GLY A 13 2.12 13.56 -10.00
N CYS A 14 3.23 12.95 -9.56
CA CYS A 14 4.07 13.44 -8.48
C CYS A 14 5.53 13.09 -8.75
N LEU A 15 6.42 13.71 -8.02
CA LEU A 15 7.84 13.34 -7.98
C LEU A 15 8.18 12.64 -6.67
N PRO A 16 9.27 11.85 -6.61
CA PRO A 16 9.82 11.40 -5.33
C PRO A 16 10.05 12.61 -4.41
N SER A 17 9.63 12.51 -3.17
CA SER A 17 9.75 13.57 -2.16
C SER A 17 9.85 12.97 -0.78
N ASP A 18 10.56 13.65 0.12
CA ASP A 18 10.62 13.31 1.55
C ASP A 18 9.38 13.76 2.33
N THR A 19 8.40 14.39 1.67
CA THR A 19 7.08 14.68 2.25
C THR A 19 6.42 13.40 2.71
N GLN A 20 5.82 13.44 3.89
CA GLN A 20 5.13 12.30 4.47
C GLN A 20 3.92 11.89 3.62
N ARG A 21 3.81 10.59 3.29
CA ARG A 21 2.84 10.07 2.33
C ARG A 21 2.18 8.79 2.79
N ILE A 22 0.94 8.61 2.37
CA ILE A 22 0.26 7.32 2.35
C ILE A 22 0.14 6.90 0.88
N TYR A 23 0.94 5.92 0.49
CA TYR A 23 0.83 5.24 -0.81
C TYR A 23 -0.28 4.20 -0.71
N PHE A 24 -1.37 4.38 -1.45
CA PHE A 24 -2.47 3.41 -1.46
C PHE A 24 -2.60 2.78 -2.84
N ALA A 25 -2.69 1.44 -2.89
CA ALA A 25 -2.56 0.67 -4.13
C ALA A 25 -3.61 -0.43 -4.27
N ASN A 26 -3.81 -0.91 -5.52
CA ASN A 26 -4.50 -2.17 -5.79
C ASN A 26 -3.69 -3.36 -5.25
N HIS A 27 -4.37 -4.43 -4.84
CA HIS A 27 -3.71 -5.57 -4.22
C HIS A 27 -4.06 -6.88 -4.93
N THR A 28 -3.11 -7.47 -5.64
CA THR A 28 -3.33 -8.66 -6.47
C THR A 28 -2.29 -9.76 -6.25
N SER A 29 -1.10 -9.42 -5.72
CA SER A 29 0.02 -10.34 -5.59
C SER A 29 0.68 -10.29 -4.21
N HIS A 30 1.38 -11.35 -3.84
CA HIS A 30 2.21 -11.40 -2.64
C HIS A 30 3.43 -10.46 -2.68
N ILE A 31 3.85 -10.08 -3.87
CA ILE A 31 5.02 -9.22 -4.08
C ILE A 31 4.67 -7.74 -4.20
N ASP A 32 3.40 -7.35 -4.15
CA ASP A 32 2.95 -5.97 -4.32
C ASP A 32 3.65 -4.99 -3.37
N THR A 33 3.70 -5.35 -2.10
CA THR A 33 4.41 -4.57 -1.07
C THR A 33 5.88 -4.35 -1.42
N LEU A 34 6.57 -5.44 -1.80
CA LEU A 34 7.98 -5.39 -2.16
C LEU A 34 8.21 -4.60 -3.45
N ALA A 35 7.28 -4.69 -4.42
CA ALA A 35 7.36 -3.96 -5.67
C ALA A 35 7.29 -2.45 -5.42
N ILE A 36 6.29 -1.97 -4.67
CA ILE A 36 6.18 -0.54 -4.32
C ILE A 36 7.42 -0.10 -3.55
N TRP A 37 7.77 -0.81 -2.46
CA TRP A 37 8.91 -0.43 -1.61
C TRP A 37 10.22 -0.38 -2.38
N SER A 38 10.48 -1.34 -3.29
CA SER A 38 11.69 -1.36 -4.12
C SER A 38 11.69 -0.30 -5.22
N ALA A 39 10.52 0.16 -5.66
CA ALA A 39 10.35 1.22 -6.64
C ALA A 39 10.67 2.62 -6.06
N LEU A 40 10.52 2.80 -4.75
CA LEU A 40 10.90 4.04 -4.08
C LEU A 40 12.42 4.26 -4.13
N PRO A 41 12.89 5.51 -4.21
CA PRO A 41 14.29 5.87 -3.99
C PRO A 41 14.82 5.33 -2.64
N SER A 42 16.10 4.98 -2.58
CA SER A 42 16.71 4.40 -1.37
C SER A 42 16.59 5.30 -0.14
N SER A 43 16.69 6.62 -0.31
CA SER A 43 16.50 7.60 0.76
C SER A 43 15.11 7.55 1.40
N MET A 44 14.07 7.26 0.62
CA MET A 44 12.69 7.24 1.11
C MET A 44 12.32 5.91 1.78
N ARG A 45 13.03 4.81 1.48
CA ARG A 45 12.66 3.47 1.95
C ARG A 45 12.73 3.33 3.48
N ALA A 46 13.72 3.94 4.12
CA ALA A 46 13.90 3.89 5.57
C ALA A 46 12.72 4.54 6.32
N GLY A 47 12.17 5.63 5.75
CA GLY A 47 11.02 6.35 6.30
C GLY A 47 9.65 5.81 5.83
N THR A 48 9.61 4.78 4.95
CA THR A 48 8.35 4.24 4.42
C THR A 48 8.09 2.83 4.93
N ARG A 49 6.97 2.65 5.64
CA ARG A 49 6.59 1.41 6.30
C ARG A 49 5.38 0.77 5.62
N PRO A 50 5.51 -0.43 5.09
CA PRO A 50 4.35 -1.18 4.59
C PRO A 50 3.43 -1.61 5.74
N VAL A 51 2.12 -1.58 5.47
CA VAL A 51 1.11 -2.14 6.38
C VAL A 51 0.87 -3.60 6.02
N ALA A 52 0.98 -4.47 7.00
CA ALA A 52 0.90 -5.92 6.82
C ALA A 52 -0.01 -6.57 7.85
N ALA A 53 -0.73 -7.61 7.45
CA ALA A 53 -1.59 -8.35 8.34
C ALA A 53 -0.76 -9.34 9.20
N LYS A 54 -0.89 -9.25 10.52
CA LYS A 54 -0.15 -10.05 11.50
C LYS A 54 -0.39 -11.56 11.30
N ASP A 55 -1.63 -11.97 11.07
CA ASP A 55 -2.03 -13.36 10.82
C ASP A 55 -1.33 -14.03 9.64
N TYR A 56 -0.88 -13.25 8.66
CA TYR A 56 -0.14 -13.75 7.50
C TYR A 56 1.37 -13.77 7.73
N TRP A 57 1.93 -12.73 8.35
CA TRP A 57 3.38 -12.55 8.49
C TRP A 57 3.96 -13.24 9.72
N ASP A 58 3.16 -13.55 10.73
CA ASP A 58 3.58 -14.35 11.89
C ASP A 58 3.71 -15.87 11.58
N LYS A 59 3.27 -16.30 10.39
CA LYS A 59 3.40 -17.70 9.95
C LYS A 59 4.80 -18.02 9.45
N GLY A 60 5.80 -18.05 10.35
CA GLY A 60 7.17 -18.50 10.07
C GLY A 60 8.23 -17.41 10.28
N THR A 61 9.38 -17.84 10.81
CA THR A 61 10.49 -16.96 11.22
C THR A 61 11.06 -16.14 10.06
N LEU A 62 11.16 -16.70 8.85
CA LEU A 62 11.69 -16.01 7.68
C LEU A 62 10.76 -14.88 7.21
N ARG A 63 9.44 -15.11 7.17
CA ARG A 63 8.47 -14.07 6.80
C ARG A 63 8.45 -12.94 7.81
N ARG A 64 8.45 -13.26 9.09
CA ARG A 64 8.51 -12.28 10.17
C ARG A 64 9.80 -11.45 10.10
N HIS A 65 10.94 -12.08 9.83
CA HIS A 65 12.22 -11.38 9.66
C HIS A 65 12.17 -10.40 8.47
N LEU A 66 11.61 -10.81 7.34
CA LEU A 66 11.44 -9.93 6.18
C LEU A 66 10.48 -8.76 6.48
N ALA A 67 9.35 -9.02 7.12
CA ALA A 67 8.37 -7.97 7.42
C ALA A 67 8.93 -6.94 8.41
N ILE A 68 9.51 -7.38 9.51
CA ILE A 68 9.97 -6.51 10.60
C ILE A 68 11.41 -6.06 10.37
N GLY A 69 12.33 -6.99 10.06
CA GLY A 69 13.75 -6.69 9.97
C GLY A 69 14.18 -5.98 8.70
N VAL A 70 13.50 -6.24 7.57
CA VAL A 70 13.87 -5.64 6.28
C VAL A 70 12.94 -4.51 5.89
N LEU A 71 11.63 -4.72 6.01
CA LEU A 71 10.62 -3.76 5.55
C LEU A 71 10.15 -2.80 6.65
N ASN A 72 10.49 -3.07 7.90
CA ASN A 72 10.00 -2.33 9.06
C ASN A 72 8.47 -2.16 9.04
N ALA A 73 7.74 -3.23 8.68
CA ALA A 73 6.31 -3.20 8.43
C ALA A 73 5.50 -2.91 9.70
N VAL A 74 4.42 -2.16 9.57
CA VAL A 74 3.41 -1.99 10.61
C VAL A 74 2.46 -3.17 10.56
N LEU A 75 2.40 -3.95 11.64
CA LEU A 75 1.53 -5.11 11.73
C LEU A 75 0.16 -4.72 12.27
N ILE A 76 -0.90 -5.12 11.56
CA ILE A 76 -2.29 -4.90 11.98
C ILE A 76 -3.01 -6.23 12.21
N GLU A 77 -3.85 -6.28 13.23
CA GLU A 77 -4.76 -7.40 13.46
C GLU A 77 -6.04 -7.23 12.63
N ARG A 78 -6.45 -8.30 11.94
CA ARG A 78 -7.68 -8.33 11.13
C ARG A 78 -8.87 -8.90 11.89
N SER A 79 -8.62 -9.63 12.98
CA SER A 79 -9.69 -10.25 13.77
C SER A 79 -10.48 -9.19 14.54
N ARG A 80 -11.80 -9.27 14.46
CA ARG A 80 -12.74 -8.40 15.18
C ARG A 80 -13.01 -8.86 16.62
N GLU A 81 -12.29 -9.84 17.11
CA GLU A 81 -12.57 -10.47 18.41
C GLU A 81 -12.24 -9.56 19.58
N ASP A 82 -11.29 -8.65 19.43
CA ASP A 82 -10.94 -7.64 20.42
C ASP A 82 -11.43 -6.25 20.00
N ARG A 83 -12.74 -6.00 20.25
CA ARG A 83 -13.39 -4.71 19.92
C ARG A 83 -12.94 -3.52 20.79
N GLN A 84 -11.98 -3.71 21.69
CA GLN A 84 -11.51 -2.65 22.59
C GLN A 84 -10.35 -1.82 22.03
N SER A 85 -9.66 -2.28 20.99
CA SER A 85 -8.55 -1.55 20.39
C SER A 85 -8.93 -0.94 19.03
N ASP A 86 -8.51 0.29 18.77
CA ASP A 86 -8.63 0.92 17.46
C ASP A 86 -7.72 0.19 16.46
N PRO A 87 -8.25 -0.45 15.40
CA PRO A 87 -7.44 -1.19 14.44
C PRO A 87 -6.48 -0.30 13.64
N LEU A 88 -6.69 1.02 13.65
CA LEU A 88 -5.84 2.00 12.99
C LEU A 88 -4.77 2.58 13.91
N GLN A 89 -4.77 2.25 15.21
CA GLN A 89 -3.81 2.78 16.17
C GLN A 89 -2.35 2.55 15.73
N PRO A 90 -1.90 1.35 15.30
CA PRO A 90 -0.51 1.15 14.89
C PRO A 90 -0.12 1.98 13.66
N LEU A 91 -1.09 2.27 12.77
CA LEU A 91 -0.87 3.12 11.61
C LEU A 91 -0.75 4.58 12.03
N SER A 92 -1.62 5.02 12.95
CA SER A 92 -1.60 6.38 13.50
C SER A 92 -0.28 6.66 14.20
N GLU A 93 0.18 5.76 15.08
CA GLU A 93 1.47 5.85 15.76
C GLU A 93 2.65 5.95 14.77
N SER A 94 2.60 5.19 13.69
CA SER A 94 3.64 5.25 12.65
C SER A 94 3.64 6.59 11.91
N LEU A 95 2.46 7.14 11.60
CA LEU A 95 2.33 8.47 10.99
C LEU A 95 2.75 9.60 11.95
N GLU A 96 2.42 9.51 13.23
CA GLU A 96 2.87 10.46 14.27
C GLU A 96 4.39 10.49 14.42
N GLN A 97 5.06 9.37 14.17
CA GLN A 97 6.52 9.29 14.13
C GLN A 97 7.14 9.85 12.83
N GLY A 98 6.34 10.40 11.93
CA GLY A 98 6.78 10.96 10.66
C GLY A 98 7.02 9.95 9.54
N HIS A 99 6.67 8.66 9.74
CA HIS A 99 6.83 7.66 8.69
C HIS A 99 5.73 7.79 7.62
N SER A 100 6.09 7.46 6.38
CA SER A 100 5.15 7.21 5.29
C SER A 100 4.62 5.78 5.35
N LEU A 101 3.43 5.53 4.80
CA LEU A 101 2.83 4.19 4.77
C LEU A 101 2.61 3.69 3.34
N ILE A 102 2.67 2.36 3.16
CA ILE A 102 2.14 1.66 1.99
C ILE A 102 0.97 0.82 2.45
N ILE A 103 -0.23 1.10 1.92
CA ILE A 103 -1.45 0.41 2.31
C ILE A 103 -2.21 -0.14 1.09
N PHE A 104 -3.00 -1.17 1.33
CA PHE A 104 -3.91 -1.76 0.36
C PHE A 104 -5.33 -1.63 0.91
N PRO A 105 -6.10 -0.60 0.49
CA PRO A 105 -7.41 -0.29 1.08
C PRO A 105 -8.47 -1.37 0.90
N GLU A 106 -8.31 -2.27 -0.07
CA GLU A 106 -9.15 -3.46 -0.26
C GLU A 106 -9.10 -4.40 0.97
N GLY A 107 -7.97 -4.41 1.69
CA GLY A 107 -7.73 -5.24 2.86
C GLY A 107 -7.52 -6.73 2.57
N THR A 108 -7.77 -7.17 1.35
CA THR A 108 -7.52 -8.54 0.85
C THR A 108 -7.06 -8.47 -0.60
N ARG A 109 -6.38 -9.50 -1.06
CA ARG A 109 -5.98 -9.58 -2.48
C ARG A 109 -7.17 -9.91 -3.35
N GLY A 110 -7.38 -9.07 -4.37
CA GLY A 110 -8.31 -9.31 -5.47
C GLY A 110 -7.78 -10.30 -6.50
N THR A 111 -8.63 -10.71 -7.42
CA THR A 111 -8.30 -11.52 -8.61
C THR A 111 -8.21 -10.67 -9.86
N GLU A 112 -8.88 -9.53 -9.86
CA GLU A 112 -8.94 -8.59 -10.97
C GLU A 112 -7.74 -7.62 -10.96
N SER A 113 -7.39 -7.10 -12.13
CA SER A 113 -6.32 -6.09 -12.28
C SER A 113 -6.70 -4.75 -11.66
N LEU A 114 -7.98 -4.38 -11.72
CA LEU A 114 -8.50 -3.15 -11.12
C LEU A 114 -8.90 -3.39 -9.66
N PRO A 115 -8.77 -2.34 -8.80
CA PRO A 115 -9.10 -2.47 -7.39
C PRO A 115 -10.59 -2.67 -7.14
N GLY A 116 -10.91 -3.53 -6.19
CA GLY A 116 -12.24 -3.69 -5.63
C GLY A 116 -12.64 -2.52 -4.71
N ALA A 117 -13.73 -2.71 -3.96
CA ALA A 117 -14.22 -1.71 -3.01
C ALA A 117 -13.21 -1.48 -1.86
N PHE A 118 -13.03 -0.22 -1.48
CA PHE A 118 -12.12 0.18 -0.40
C PHE A 118 -12.81 0.14 0.96
N LYS A 119 -12.06 -0.28 1.98
CA LYS A 119 -12.46 -0.19 3.39
C LYS A 119 -12.26 1.22 3.93
N SER A 120 -13.02 1.57 4.97
CA SER A 120 -13.04 2.90 5.57
C SER A 120 -11.71 3.37 6.21
N GLY A 121 -10.73 2.48 6.39
CA GLY A 121 -9.47 2.81 7.04
C GLY A 121 -8.73 3.98 6.38
N LEU A 122 -8.68 4.02 5.05
CA LEU A 122 -8.06 5.13 4.31
C LEU A 122 -8.74 6.47 4.59
N PHE A 123 -10.08 6.50 4.66
CA PHE A 123 -10.83 7.71 4.99
C PHE A 123 -10.52 8.22 6.40
N HIS A 124 -10.49 7.33 7.39
CA HIS A 124 -10.17 7.72 8.77
C HIS A 124 -8.73 8.23 8.93
N LEU A 125 -7.76 7.60 8.25
CA LEU A 125 -6.38 8.11 8.23
C LEU A 125 -6.30 9.49 7.57
N MET A 126 -6.98 9.68 6.44
CA MET A 126 -7.06 10.98 5.78
C MET A 126 -7.61 12.07 6.71
N GLN A 127 -8.63 11.75 7.51
CA GLN A 127 -9.20 12.70 8.45
C GLN A 127 -8.26 13.02 9.63
N ARG A 128 -7.58 12.01 10.18
CA ARG A 128 -6.68 12.16 11.33
C ARG A 128 -5.39 12.90 10.99
N PHE A 129 -4.89 12.73 9.77
CA PHE A 129 -3.62 13.27 9.30
C PHE A 129 -3.80 14.18 8.09
N PRO A 130 -4.28 15.41 8.31
CA PRO A 130 -4.62 16.35 7.24
C PRO A 130 -3.43 16.75 6.36
N ASP A 131 -2.24 16.77 6.88
CA ASP A 131 -1.03 17.23 6.21
C ASP A 131 -0.30 16.11 5.45
N VAL A 132 -0.74 14.85 5.61
CA VAL A 132 -0.14 13.70 4.92
C VAL A 132 -0.72 13.57 3.51
N GLU A 133 0.15 13.52 2.51
CA GLU A 133 -0.26 13.35 1.11
C GLU A 133 -0.75 11.91 0.84
N LEU A 134 -1.86 11.78 0.13
CA LEU A 134 -2.40 10.50 -0.33
C LEU A 134 -2.01 10.27 -1.79
N ILE A 135 -1.13 9.30 -2.05
CA ILE A 135 -0.64 9.00 -3.40
C ILE A 135 -1.26 7.71 -3.91
N PRO A 136 -2.10 7.77 -4.96
CA PRO A 136 -2.61 6.58 -5.62
C PRO A 136 -1.48 5.86 -6.36
N VAL A 137 -1.46 4.53 -6.24
CA VAL A 137 -0.46 3.70 -6.91
C VAL A 137 -1.16 2.57 -7.65
N TYR A 138 -0.92 2.45 -8.95
CA TYR A 138 -1.39 1.31 -9.73
C TYR A 138 -0.25 0.33 -10.00
N LEU A 139 -0.51 -0.95 -9.72
CA LEU A 139 0.41 -2.05 -9.92
C LEU A 139 0.01 -2.83 -11.17
N GLU A 140 0.78 -2.63 -12.24
CA GLU A 140 0.54 -3.26 -13.53
C GLU A 140 1.28 -4.60 -13.63
N ASN A 141 0.59 -5.65 -14.11
CA ASN A 141 1.12 -6.99 -14.41
C ASN A 141 1.65 -7.82 -13.21
N LEU A 142 1.60 -7.35 -11.96
CA LEU A 142 2.12 -8.13 -10.82
C LEU A 142 1.30 -9.41 -10.56
N ASN A 143 0.01 -9.39 -10.82
CA ASN A 143 -0.86 -10.57 -10.75
C ASN A 143 -0.44 -11.65 -11.77
N ARG A 144 0.03 -11.25 -12.95
CA ARG A 144 0.52 -12.15 -14.01
C ARG A 144 1.95 -12.61 -13.74
N ALA A 145 2.78 -11.74 -13.15
CA ALA A 145 4.16 -12.09 -12.80
C ALA A 145 4.23 -13.11 -11.65
N MET A 146 3.29 -13.07 -10.71
CA MET A 146 3.19 -14.03 -9.61
C MET A 146 1.73 -14.29 -9.24
N PRO A 147 1.03 -15.16 -10.00
CA PRO A 147 -0.36 -15.52 -9.72
C PRO A 147 -0.53 -16.16 -8.33
N LYS A 148 -1.73 -16.11 -7.80
CA LYS A 148 -2.09 -16.74 -6.52
C LYS A 148 -1.80 -18.25 -6.57
N GLY A 149 -0.95 -18.72 -5.65
CA GLY A 149 -0.58 -20.15 -5.56
C GLY A 149 0.74 -20.53 -6.26
N THR A 150 1.41 -19.60 -6.96
CA THR A 150 2.73 -19.81 -7.53
C THR A 150 3.84 -19.34 -6.58
N ILE A 151 4.98 -20.03 -6.62
CA ILE A 151 6.17 -19.70 -5.81
C ILE A 151 7.26 -19.04 -6.67
N LEU A 152 7.28 -19.36 -7.97
CA LEU A 152 8.26 -18.82 -8.91
C LEU A 152 7.65 -17.67 -9.71
N PRO A 153 8.27 -16.48 -9.70
CA PRO A 153 7.81 -15.37 -10.51
C PRO A 153 8.11 -15.63 -11.99
N ILE A 154 7.15 -15.32 -12.85
CA ILE A 154 7.37 -15.25 -14.31
C ILE A 154 8.10 -13.91 -14.57
N PRO A 155 9.17 -13.88 -15.36
CA PRO A 155 9.92 -12.66 -15.67
C PRO A 155 9.10 -11.77 -16.63
N LEU A 156 8.16 -11.03 -16.06
CA LEU A 156 7.38 -10.01 -16.76
C LEU A 156 7.84 -8.62 -16.36
N ILE A 157 7.73 -7.68 -17.28
CA ILE A 157 7.90 -6.27 -16.96
C ILE A 157 6.66 -5.83 -16.16
N CYS A 158 6.89 -5.41 -14.93
CA CYS A 158 5.86 -4.85 -14.05
C CYS A 158 6.11 -3.36 -13.90
N THR A 159 5.06 -2.56 -14.01
CA THR A 159 5.14 -1.11 -13.84
C THR A 159 4.44 -0.71 -12.55
N ILE A 160 5.03 0.23 -11.83
CA ILE A 160 4.44 0.85 -10.63
C ILE A 160 4.18 2.32 -10.97
N HIS A 161 2.91 2.65 -11.18
CA HIS A 161 2.47 4.00 -11.53
C HIS A 161 2.15 4.78 -10.27
N PHE A 162 2.84 5.90 -10.03
CA PHE A 162 2.58 6.82 -8.93
C PHE A 162 1.84 8.03 -9.48
N GLY A 163 0.57 8.19 -9.08
CA GLY A 163 -0.29 9.29 -9.55
C GLY A 163 -0.14 10.58 -8.75
N ALA A 164 -0.93 11.58 -9.13
CA ALA A 164 -0.98 12.84 -8.41
C ALA A 164 -1.57 12.69 -6.98
N PRO A 165 -1.13 13.51 -6.02
CA PRO A 165 -1.70 13.53 -4.69
C PRO A 165 -3.22 13.73 -4.75
N LEU A 166 -3.96 12.90 -4.04
CA LEU A 166 -5.42 12.99 -3.94
C LEU A 166 -5.79 14.17 -3.03
N LEU A 167 -6.27 15.25 -3.63
CA LEU A 167 -6.64 16.45 -2.90
C LEU A 167 -7.85 16.20 -2.00
N ARG A 168 -7.89 16.89 -0.87
CA ARG A 168 -9.05 16.87 0.03
C ARG A 168 -10.18 17.69 -0.56
N VAL A 169 -11.40 17.21 -0.36
CA VAL A 169 -12.63 17.92 -0.70
C VAL A 169 -13.39 18.17 0.60
N SER A 170 -13.72 19.43 0.86
CA SER A 170 -14.48 19.83 2.07
C SER A 170 -15.87 19.19 2.05
N ASN A 171 -16.29 18.67 3.20
CA ASN A 171 -17.59 18.02 3.39
C ASN A 171 -17.86 16.80 2.49
N GLU A 172 -16.80 16.18 1.96
CA GLU A 172 -16.94 14.95 1.19
C GLU A 172 -17.39 13.80 2.10
N SER A 173 -18.42 13.07 1.70
CA SER A 173 -18.85 11.87 2.43
C SER A 173 -17.79 10.77 2.34
N LYS A 174 -17.77 9.88 3.33
CA LYS A 174 -16.88 8.72 3.35
C LYS A 174 -16.96 7.92 2.03
N ASP A 175 -18.17 7.62 1.58
CA ASP A 175 -18.36 6.76 0.41
C ASP A 175 -17.94 7.45 -0.89
N ALA A 176 -18.19 8.77 -1.02
CA ALA A 176 -17.70 9.57 -2.14
C ALA A 176 -16.17 9.62 -2.19
N PHE A 177 -15.53 9.83 -1.03
CA PHE A 177 -14.07 9.81 -0.91
C PHE A 177 -13.48 8.45 -1.32
N LEU A 178 -14.02 7.35 -0.80
CA LEU A 178 -13.50 6.01 -1.09
C LEU A 178 -13.65 5.66 -2.59
N GLU A 179 -14.75 6.04 -3.20
CA GLU A 179 -14.94 5.83 -4.66
C GLU A 179 -13.99 6.71 -5.48
N ARG A 180 -13.79 7.98 -5.10
CA ARG A 180 -12.83 8.87 -5.77
C ARG A 180 -11.40 8.37 -5.60
N ALA A 181 -11.03 7.87 -4.41
CA ALA A 181 -9.73 7.25 -4.17
C ALA A 181 -9.54 5.99 -5.02
N ARG A 182 -10.56 5.15 -5.12
CA ARG A 182 -10.55 3.99 -6.02
C ARG A 182 -10.39 4.41 -7.48
N GLY A 183 -11.19 5.38 -7.91
CA GLY A 183 -11.15 5.95 -9.26
C GLY A 183 -9.78 6.53 -9.64
N SER A 184 -9.06 7.13 -8.68
CA SER A 184 -7.71 7.65 -8.93
C SER A 184 -6.68 6.56 -9.26
N ILE A 185 -6.83 5.35 -8.72
CA ILE A 185 -5.99 4.20 -9.11
C ILE A 185 -6.44 3.68 -10.49
N VAL A 186 -7.75 3.58 -10.74
CA VAL A 186 -8.28 3.12 -12.04
C VAL A 186 -7.83 4.04 -13.18
N ALA A 187 -7.69 5.34 -12.94
CA ALA A 187 -7.23 6.29 -13.94
C ALA A 187 -5.75 6.14 -14.32
N LEU A 188 -4.97 5.36 -13.55
CA LEU A 188 -3.56 5.03 -13.84
C LEU A 188 -3.40 3.69 -14.58
N ALA A 189 -4.50 2.96 -14.85
CA ALA A 189 -4.48 1.62 -15.45
C ALA A 189 -4.36 1.62 -16.99
#